data_123a287292dfb0f753a3bbdb0c8dabe7
#
_entry.id   123a287292dfb0f753a3bbdb0c8dabe7
#
_cell.length_a   1.000
_cell.length_b   1.000
_cell.length_c   1.000
_cell.angle_alpha   90.00
_cell.angle_beta   90.00
_cell.angle_gamma   90.00
#
_symmetry.space_group_name_H-M   'P 1'
#
loop_
_entity.id
_entity.type
_entity.pdbx_description
1 polymer ?
#
loop_
_entity_poly.entity_id
_entity_poly.type
_entity_poly.pdbx_seq_one_letter_code
_entity_poly.pdbx_strand_id
1 'polypeptide(L)'
;MSGTRDCDVIVIGAGAAGLIAAGELIEAGERVTLLEARDRIGGRIWTRREPGVAVPIELGAEFVHGHAPITEGLLTAAGATVIEAADSHFALEHGGLKARRGFFPQIRAAMQQNKPSLARHDMTFDAFLGELQVLSPAQRQYARLMAEGFDAADTARASARALVEEWTSDVIGSSPQARPREGYDALLAALMARLQGERLRLLLEATVQSVHWARGSVEVAGEFCGAPFALRAARALITLPLGVLQQPPGAAGAVRFSPALATKDAALAGLASGSIIKLLLRFATSFWETPHGGRYRDAGFFHVPDAPFATFWTPAPARAPLLVAWAGGPRALRLADGASPGQIVRKALASLEALFGKELDIACELQGYYYHDWQEDPFARGAYSYVVVGGSEARAALAQPLEDTLFFAGEATDGQAGTVTGALQSGVRAAREMLAPAGGRR
;
A
#
# COMPACT_ATOMS: atom_id res chain seq x y z
N MET A 1 6.97 -5.10 -39.31
CA MET A 1 5.72 -5.87 -39.40
C MET A 1 4.56 -4.94 -39.07
N SER A 2 3.78 -4.54 -40.08
CA SER A 2 2.62 -3.66 -39.92
C SER A 2 1.38 -4.52 -39.65
N GLY A 3 1.26 -5.05 -38.43
CA GLY A 3 0.02 -5.64 -37.96
C GLY A 3 -0.96 -4.54 -37.52
N THR A 4 -2.25 -4.73 -37.72
CA THR A 4 -3.28 -3.84 -37.18
C THR A 4 -3.17 -3.74 -35.65
N ARG A 5 -3.23 -2.52 -35.11
CA ARG A 5 -3.26 -2.29 -33.67
C ARG A 5 -4.66 -2.56 -33.13
N ASP A 6 -4.74 -3.24 -31.98
CA ASP A 6 -6.00 -3.51 -31.30
C ASP A 6 -6.56 -2.27 -30.59
N CYS A 7 -5.66 -1.43 -30.06
CA CYS A 7 -5.97 -0.17 -29.38
C CYS A 7 -4.79 0.81 -29.52
N ASP A 8 -4.92 2.02 -28.95
CA ASP A 8 -3.87 3.01 -28.98
C ASP A 8 -2.91 2.82 -27.79
N VAL A 9 -3.46 2.42 -26.62
CA VAL A 9 -2.73 2.18 -25.38
C VAL A 9 -3.19 0.89 -24.70
N ILE A 10 -2.24 0.07 -24.25
CA ILE A 10 -2.50 -1.03 -23.31
C ILE A 10 -2.09 -0.57 -21.91
N VAL A 11 -2.99 -0.67 -20.92
CA VAL A 11 -2.71 -0.45 -19.51
C VAL A 11 -2.66 -1.81 -18.80
N ILE A 12 -1.57 -2.13 -18.13
CA ILE A 12 -1.38 -3.40 -17.43
C ILE A 12 -1.53 -3.16 -15.92
N GLY A 13 -2.65 -3.63 -15.38
CA GLY A 13 -3.10 -3.49 -14.00
C GLY A 13 -4.27 -2.52 -13.84
N ALA A 14 -5.39 -3.00 -13.30
CA ALA A 14 -6.57 -2.19 -12.97
C ALA A 14 -6.62 -1.81 -11.46
N GLY A 15 -5.46 -1.48 -10.89
CA GLY A 15 -5.34 -0.80 -9.60
C GLY A 15 -5.64 0.70 -9.73
N ALA A 16 -5.51 1.46 -8.62
CA ALA A 16 -5.79 2.90 -8.59
C ALA A 16 -5.04 3.69 -9.69
N ALA A 17 -3.75 3.39 -9.90
CA ALA A 17 -2.92 4.05 -10.92
C ALA A 17 -3.42 3.76 -12.35
N GLY A 18 -3.71 2.50 -12.65
CA GLY A 18 -4.17 2.11 -13.99
C GLY A 18 -5.56 2.63 -14.31
N LEU A 19 -6.49 2.59 -13.35
CA LEU A 19 -7.85 3.07 -13.52
C LEU A 19 -7.90 4.58 -13.79
N ILE A 20 -7.19 5.37 -12.98
CA ILE A 20 -7.18 6.84 -13.18
C ILE A 20 -6.48 7.21 -14.50
N ALA A 21 -5.36 6.55 -14.83
CA ALA A 21 -4.66 6.79 -16.09
C ALA A 21 -5.50 6.43 -17.30
N ALA A 22 -6.24 5.32 -17.24
CA ALA A 22 -7.17 4.93 -18.31
C ALA A 22 -8.25 6.01 -18.51
N GLY A 23 -8.79 6.59 -17.43
CA GLY A 23 -9.73 7.72 -17.49
C GLY A 23 -9.15 8.93 -18.21
N GLU A 24 -7.96 9.40 -17.80
CA GLU A 24 -7.27 10.53 -18.43
C GLU A 24 -7.01 10.29 -19.93
N LEU A 25 -6.60 9.08 -20.29
CA LEU A 25 -6.34 8.71 -21.69
C LEU A 25 -7.62 8.66 -22.54
N ILE A 26 -8.71 8.10 -22.00
CA ILE A 26 -10.01 8.01 -22.67
C ILE A 26 -10.61 9.40 -22.87
N GLU A 27 -10.53 10.27 -21.86
CA GLU A 27 -10.99 11.67 -21.96
C GLU A 27 -10.21 12.46 -23.03
N ALA A 28 -8.94 12.11 -23.24
CA ALA A 28 -8.12 12.67 -24.32
C ALA A 28 -8.38 12.03 -25.70
N GLY A 29 -9.28 11.04 -25.80
CA GLY A 29 -9.69 10.42 -27.05
C GLY A 29 -8.99 9.12 -27.42
N GLU A 30 -8.09 8.60 -26.59
CA GLU A 30 -7.37 7.34 -26.83
C GLU A 30 -8.29 6.12 -26.65
N ARG A 31 -8.06 5.07 -27.44
CA ARG A 31 -8.68 3.75 -27.23
C ARG A 31 -7.77 2.95 -26.30
N VAL A 32 -8.32 2.57 -25.14
CA VAL A 32 -7.57 1.91 -24.07
C VAL A 32 -8.05 0.47 -23.89
N THR A 33 -7.09 -0.47 -23.88
CA THR A 33 -7.31 -1.82 -23.34
C THR A 33 -6.67 -1.90 -21.97
N LEU A 34 -7.49 -2.11 -20.93
CA LEU A 34 -7.07 -2.24 -19.53
C LEU A 34 -7.11 -3.72 -19.14
N LEU A 35 -5.95 -4.27 -18.76
CA LEU A 35 -5.76 -5.67 -18.40
C LEU A 35 -5.60 -5.81 -16.88
N GLU A 36 -6.34 -6.73 -16.28
CA GLU A 36 -6.25 -7.06 -14.85
C GLU A 36 -6.18 -8.58 -14.69
N ALA A 37 -5.21 -9.04 -13.91
CA ALA A 37 -4.98 -10.47 -13.69
C ALA A 37 -6.05 -11.14 -12.82
N ARG A 38 -6.70 -10.38 -11.92
CA ARG A 38 -7.76 -10.87 -11.03
C ARG A 38 -9.14 -10.75 -11.69
N ASP A 39 -10.10 -11.38 -11.05
CA ASP A 39 -11.54 -11.27 -11.33
C ASP A 39 -12.17 -9.93 -10.86
N ARG A 40 -11.35 -9.05 -10.27
CA ARG A 40 -11.74 -7.75 -9.69
C ARG A 40 -10.74 -6.66 -9.99
N ILE A 41 -11.22 -5.43 -10.09
CA ILE A 41 -10.40 -4.22 -10.10
C ILE A 41 -9.89 -3.86 -8.69
N GLY A 42 -9.05 -2.82 -8.59
CA GLY A 42 -8.61 -2.19 -7.35
C GLY A 42 -7.22 -2.61 -6.87
N GLY A 43 -6.73 -3.78 -7.32
CA GLY A 43 -5.41 -4.28 -6.89
C GLY A 43 -5.34 -4.45 -5.38
N ARG A 44 -4.51 -3.62 -4.70
CA ARG A 44 -4.33 -3.57 -3.23
C ARG A 44 -5.41 -2.78 -2.48
N ILE A 45 -6.41 -2.23 -3.15
CA ILE A 45 -7.68 -1.79 -2.57
C ILE A 45 -8.63 -2.98 -2.65
N TRP A 46 -9.08 -3.48 -1.51
CA TRP A 46 -9.99 -4.62 -1.46
C TRP A 46 -10.91 -4.53 -0.24
N THR A 47 -12.10 -4.01 -0.48
CA THR A 47 -13.17 -3.89 0.50
C THR A 47 -14.11 -5.08 0.39
N ARG A 48 -14.43 -5.71 1.50
CA ARG A 48 -15.49 -6.71 1.62
C ARG A 48 -16.62 -6.20 2.49
N ARG A 49 -17.80 -6.71 2.26
CA ARG A 49 -18.98 -6.48 3.09
C ARG A 49 -19.56 -7.82 3.52
N GLU A 50 -19.83 -7.94 4.82
CA GLU A 50 -20.36 -9.16 5.38
C GLU A 50 -21.69 -8.87 6.08
N PRO A 51 -22.70 -9.73 5.92
CA PRO A 51 -23.97 -9.61 6.66
C PRO A 51 -23.73 -9.54 8.17
N GLY A 52 -24.33 -8.54 8.81
CA GLY A 52 -24.20 -8.34 10.26
C GLY A 52 -22.92 -7.66 10.72
N VAL A 53 -22.04 -7.19 9.82
CA VAL A 53 -20.92 -6.31 10.12
C VAL A 53 -21.25 -4.90 9.64
N ALA A 54 -21.30 -3.94 10.59
CA ALA A 54 -21.77 -2.58 10.31
C ALA A 54 -20.75 -1.68 9.60
N VAL A 55 -19.52 -2.13 9.46
CA VAL A 55 -18.42 -1.39 8.84
C VAL A 55 -17.81 -2.18 7.68
N PRO A 56 -17.21 -1.52 6.69
CA PRO A 56 -16.45 -2.19 5.65
C PRO A 56 -15.27 -3.01 6.22
N ILE A 57 -14.98 -4.13 5.60
CA ILE A 57 -13.84 -4.99 5.92
C ILE A 57 -12.75 -4.71 4.88
N GLU A 58 -11.76 -3.91 5.25
CA GLU A 58 -10.67 -3.51 4.38
C GLU A 58 -9.51 -4.52 4.45
N LEU A 59 -9.41 -5.41 3.47
CA LEU A 59 -8.31 -6.37 3.37
C LEU A 59 -7.00 -5.73 2.89
N GLY A 60 -7.07 -4.59 2.22
CA GLY A 60 -5.93 -3.79 1.73
C GLY A 60 -5.89 -2.41 2.37
N ALA A 61 -5.79 -1.38 1.52
CA ALA A 61 -5.80 0.02 1.94
C ALA A 61 -7.05 0.35 2.78
N GLU A 62 -6.86 1.13 3.85
CA GLU A 62 -7.93 1.52 4.78
C GLU A 62 -7.91 3.01 5.09
N PHE A 63 -6.70 3.58 5.24
CA PHE A 63 -6.54 4.96 5.65
C PHE A 63 -6.24 5.90 4.49
N VAL A 64 -6.77 7.12 4.57
CA VAL A 64 -6.35 8.29 3.82
C VAL A 64 -5.36 9.04 4.70
N HIS A 65 -4.12 9.15 4.25
CA HIS A 65 -3.04 9.76 5.01
C HIS A 65 -2.77 11.18 4.55
N GLY A 66 -2.66 12.10 5.48
CA GLY A 66 -2.26 13.47 5.22
C GLY A 66 -3.24 14.23 4.29
N HIS A 67 -2.72 15.22 3.57
CA HIS A 67 -3.49 15.99 2.58
C HIS A 67 -3.58 15.20 1.26
N ALA A 68 -4.77 14.71 0.94
CA ALA A 68 -5.01 13.78 -0.16
C ALA A 68 -6.12 14.25 -1.13
N PRO A 69 -6.01 15.45 -1.74
CA PRO A 69 -7.12 16.09 -2.46
C PRO A 69 -7.66 15.26 -3.63
N ILE A 70 -6.81 14.52 -4.34
CA ILE A 70 -7.24 13.64 -5.44
C ILE A 70 -8.09 12.47 -4.92
N THR A 71 -7.68 11.86 -3.80
CA THR A 71 -8.40 10.75 -3.15
C THR A 71 -9.72 11.25 -2.57
N GLU A 72 -9.69 12.37 -1.83
CA GLU A 72 -10.87 12.99 -1.22
C GLU A 72 -11.88 13.45 -2.28
N GLY A 73 -11.42 14.02 -3.38
CA GLY A 73 -12.26 14.43 -4.50
C GLY A 73 -12.99 13.27 -5.15
N LEU A 74 -12.29 12.14 -5.38
CA LEU A 74 -12.90 10.92 -5.94
C LEU A 74 -13.90 10.29 -4.97
N LEU A 75 -13.59 10.22 -3.67
CA LEU A 75 -14.51 9.72 -2.65
C LEU A 75 -15.76 10.60 -2.56
N THR A 76 -15.60 11.92 -2.59
CA THR A 76 -16.72 12.87 -2.61
C THR A 76 -17.57 12.69 -3.85
N ALA A 77 -16.98 12.51 -5.02
CA ALA A 77 -17.69 12.26 -6.27
C ALA A 77 -18.48 10.94 -6.25
N ALA A 78 -18.01 9.95 -5.48
CA ALA A 78 -18.76 8.71 -5.23
C ALA A 78 -19.85 8.85 -4.15
N GLY A 79 -20.02 10.02 -3.54
CA GLY A 79 -20.93 10.24 -2.42
C GLY A 79 -20.45 9.61 -1.10
N ALA A 80 -19.18 9.21 -1.03
CA ALA A 80 -18.60 8.66 0.18
C ALA A 80 -18.17 9.75 1.16
N THR A 81 -18.27 9.43 2.46
CA THR A 81 -17.89 10.34 3.54
C THR A 81 -16.52 9.96 4.09
N VAL A 82 -15.57 10.87 4.03
CA VAL A 82 -14.28 10.71 4.69
C VAL A 82 -14.43 11.11 6.16
N ILE A 83 -14.16 10.18 7.07
CA ILE A 83 -14.25 10.40 8.52
C ILE A 83 -12.86 10.33 9.14
N GLU A 84 -12.58 11.23 10.08
CA GLU A 84 -11.35 11.20 10.85
C GLU A 84 -11.32 9.94 11.72
N ALA A 85 -10.21 9.18 11.65
CA ALA A 85 -10.01 8.02 12.52
C ALA A 85 -9.66 8.48 13.93
N ALA A 86 -10.10 7.70 14.94
CA ALA A 86 -9.75 8.01 16.32
C ALA A 86 -8.22 7.93 16.53
N ASP A 87 -7.61 9.01 16.99
CA ASP A 87 -6.15 9.15 17.25
C ASP A 87 -5.81 8.95 18.74
N SER A 88 -6.58 8.13 19.44
CA SER A 88 -6.32 7.78 20.82
C SER A 88 -5.49 6.50 20.89
N HIS A 89 -4.29 6.60 21.41
CA HIS A 89 -3.32 5.51 21.50
C HIS A 89 -3.15 5.03 22.93
N PHE A 90 -3.20 3.72 23.12
CA PHE A 90 -2.91 3.05 24.39
C PHE A 90 -1.78 2.04 24.18
N ALA A 91 -0.82 2.01 25.09
CA ALA A 91 0.29 1.05 25.03
C ALA A 91 0.41 0.26 26.32
N LEU A 92 0.79 -1.00 26.21
CA LEU A 92 1.12 -1.84 27.36
C LEU A 92 2.45 -1.41 27.94
N GLU A 93 2.43 -0.87 29.16
CA GLU A 93 3.59 -0.41 29.91
C GLU A 93 3.52 -0.88 31.36
N HIS A 94 4.58 -1.57 31.82
CA HIS A 94 4.67 -2.07 33.20
C HIS A 94 3.42 -2.85 33.67
N GLY A 95 2.89 -3.70 32.80
CA GLY A 95 1.73 -4.56 33.12
C GLY A 95 0.36 -3.88 33.07
N GLY A 96 0.26 -2.66 32.54
CA GLY A 96 -1.01 -1.95 32.38
C GLY A 96 -1.08 -1.13 31.10
N LEU A 97 -2.30 -0.98 30.54
CA LEU A 97 -2.54 -0.11 29.39
C LEU A 97 -2.56 1.36 29.82
N LYS A 98 -1.64 2.14 29.27
CA LYS A 98 -1.53 3.58 29.49
C LYS A 98 -1.80 4.35 28.21
N ALA A 99 -2.47 5.50 28.35
CA ALA A 99 -2.61 6.44 27.24
C ALA A 99 -1.22 6.96 26.80
N ARG A 100 -0.93 6.87 25.51
CA ARG A 100 0.34 7.28 24.95
C ARG A 100 0.19 8.62 24.27
N ARG A 101 0.98 9.60 24.68
CA ARG A 101 1.03 10.94 24.10
C ARG A 101 2.48 11.38 23.94
N GLY A 102 2.79 12.15 22.88
CA GLY A 102 4.02 12.93 22.78
C GLY A 102 5.29 12.22 22.32
N PHE A 103 5.31 10.92 22.01
CA PHE A 103 6.52 10.27 21.50
C PHE A 103 6.86 10.69 20.07
N PHE A 104 5.87 10.71 19.19
CA PHE A 104 6.10 11.04 17.79
C PHE A 104 6.63 12.47 17.56
N PRO A 105 6.11 13.53 18.20
CA PRO A 105 6.67 14.87 18.09
C PRO A 105 8.15 14.98 18.48
N GLN A 106 8.58 14.29 19.54
CA GLN A 106 9.97 14.28 19.98
C GLN A 106 10.88 13.54 18.98
N ILE A 107 10.43 12.41 18.47
CA ILE A 107 11.13 11.64 17.42
C ILE A 107 11.25 12.49 16.16
N ARG A 108 10.16 13.11 15.71
CA ARG A 108 10.14 14.00 14.54
C ARG A 108 11.10 15.18 14.70
N ALA A 109 11.14 15.81 15.86
CA ALA A 109 12.07 16.90 16.16
C ALA A 109 13.53 16.46 16.07
N ALA A 110 13.87 15.30 16.66
CA ALA A 110 15.21 14.73 16.56
C ALA A 110 15.61 14.39 15.13
N MET A 111 14.68 13.84 14.33
CA MET A 111 14.89 13.57 12.90
C MET A 111 15.11 14.85 12.10
N GLN A 112 14.30 15.87 12.31
CA GLN A 112 14.41 17.17 11.64
C GLN A 112 15.78 17.83 11.86
N GLN A 113 16.32 17.73 13.07
CA GLN A 113 17.64 18.26 13.41
C GLN A 113 18.78 17.54 12.68
N ASN A 114 18.61 16.26 12.38
CA ASN A 114 19.63 15.41 11.75
C ASN A 114 19.48 15.27 10.23
N LYS A 115 18.41 15.82 9.64
CA LYS A 115 18.14 15.78 8.20
C LYS A 115 19.31 16.26 7.32
N PRO A 116 20.05 17.36 7.66
CA PRO A 116 21.19 17.81 6.87
C PRO A 116 22.37 16.83 6.81
N SER A 117 22.58 16.00 7.85
CA SER A 117 23.64 14.98 7.84
C SER A 117 23.27 13.82 6.93
N LEU A 118 22.02 13.36 6.96
CA LEU A 118 21.48 12.30 6.10
C LEU A 118 21.48 12.69 4.61
N ALA A 119 21.27 13.97 4.30
CA ALA A 119 21.39 14.47 2.93
C ALA A 119 22.79 14.29 2.33
N ARG A 120 23.85 14.30 3.18
CA ARG A 120 25.24 14.10 2.76
C ARG A 120 25.66 12.63 2.81
N HIS A 121 25.20 11.87 3.77
CA HIS A 121 25.52 10.47 3.97
C HIS A 121 24.26 9.70 4.42
N ASP A 122 23.70 8.89 3.53
CA ASP A 122 22.58 8.03 3.83
C ASP A 122 23.07 6.75 4.53
N MET A 123 22.25 6.22 5.43
CA MET A 123 22.52 5.00 6.18
C MET A 123 21.24 4.23 6.44
N THR A 124 21.33 3.03 7.00
CA THR A 124 20.15 2.28 7.41
C THR A 124 19.45 2.98 8.57
N PHE A 125 18.13 2.84 8.63
CA PHE A 125 17.35 3.47 9.71
C PHE A 125 17.76 2.96 11.11
N ASP A 126 18.14 1.68 11.22
CA ASP A 126 18.67 1.12 12.46
C ASP A 126 19.98 1.80 12.90
N ALA A 127 20.93 2.00 11.99
CA ALA A 127 22.17 2.72 12.28
C ALA A 127 21.89 4.15 12.73
N PHE A 128 21.01 4.85 11.99
CA PHE A 128 20.60 6.22 12.33
C PHE A 128 19.96 6.31 13.72
N LEU A 129 19.05 5.41 14.07
CA LEU A 129 18.47 5.37 15.42
C LEU A 129 19.52 5.14 16.51
N GLY A 130 20.57 4.38 16.20
CA GLY A 130 21.70 4.16 17.09
C GLY A 130 22.49 5.43 17.37
N GLU A 131 22.60 6.34 16.41
CA GLU A 131 23.30 7.64 16.55
C GLU A 131 22.47 8.70 17.31
N LEU A 132 21.13 8.56 17.36
CA LEU A 132 20.24 9.52 18.01
C LEU A 132 20.24 9.36 19.53
N GLN A 133 21.35 9.78 20.19
CA GLN A 133 21.51 9.69 21.64
C GLN A 133 20.53 10.57 22.43
N VAL A 134 19.93 11.58 21.79
CA VAL A 134 18.88 12.43 22.38
C VAL A 134 17.58 11.65 22.63
N LEU A 135 17.36 10.55 21.91
CA LEU A 135 16.21 9.68 22.11
C LEU A 135 16.52 8.58 23.14
N SER A 136 15.58 8.35 24.06
CA SER A 136 15.63 7.22 24.97
C SER A 136 15.56 5.88 24.23
N PRO A 137 15.98 4.76 24.84
CA PRO A 137 15.80 3.43 24.24
C PRO A 137 14.35 3.12 23.85
N ALA A 138 13.38 3.52 24.68
CA ALA A 138 11.95 3.34 24.40
C ALA A 138 11.48 4.14 23.17
N GLN A 139 11.98 5.37 22.99
CA GLN A 139 11.68 6.19 21.80
C GLN A 139 12.30 5.61 20.54
N ARG A 140 13.53 5.12 20.59
CA ARG A 140 14.18 4.43 19.46
C ARG A 140 13.45 3.14 19.09
N GLN A 141 13.04 2.34 20.08
CA GLN A 141 12.20 1.16 19.84
C GLN A 141 10.86 1.52 19.19
N TYR A 142 10.22 2.59 19.66
CA TYR A 142 8.97 3.07 19.08
C TYR A 142 9.16 3.56 17.64
N ALA A 143 10.23 4.30 17.34
CA ALA A 143 10.54 4.72 15.96
C ALA A 143 10.75 3.51 15.03
N ARG A 144 11.46 2.46 15.52
CA ARG A 144 11.61 1.21 14.78
C ARG A 144 10.26 0.55 14.50
N LEU A 145 9.40 0.42 15.51
CA LEU A 145 8.05 -0.15 15.35
C LEU A 145 7.17 0.67 14.39
N MET A 146 7.34 1.98 14.39
CA MET A 146 6.66 2.85 13.42
C MET A 146 7.13 2.57 11.99
N ALA A 147 8.43 2.49 11.74
CA ALA A 147 8.96 2.18 10.41
C ALA A 147 8.54 0.77 9.94
N GLU A 148 8.62 -0.23 10.82
CA GLU A 148 8.13 -1.59 10.50
C GLU A 148 6.60 -1.59 10.27
N GLY A 149 5.84 -0.88 11.09
CA GLY A 149 4.38 -0.91 11.05
C GLY A 149 3.78 0.04 10.01
N PHE A 150 4.19 1.28 9.95
CA PHE A 150 3.62 2.29 9.06
C PHE A 150 4.21 2.18 7.65
N ASP A 151 5.54 2.06 7.53
CA ASP A 151 6.23 1.99 6.23
C ASP A 151 6.41 0.55 5.74
N ALA A 152 6.01 -0.46 6.52
CA ALA A 152 6.28 -1.88 6.27
C ALA A 152 7.77 -2.18 6.02
N ALA A 153 8.66 -1.32 6.50
CA ALA A 153 10.07 -1.31 6.16
C ALA A 153 10.90 -2.27 7.03
N ASP A 154 11.90 -2.88 6.43
CA ASP A 154 13.00 -3.50 7.16
C ASP A 154 14.01 -2.40 7.54
N THR A 155 14.07 -2.04 8.81
CA THR A 155 14.91 -0.95 9.33
C THR A 155 16.41 -1.19 9.16
N ALA A 156 16.83 -2.45 8.98
CA ALA A 156 18.21 -2.81 8.64
C ALA A 156 18.57 -2.56 7.17
N ARG A 157 17.58 -2.24 6.31
CA ARG A 157 17.77 -1.97 4.87
C ARG A 157 17.25 -0.60 4.46
N ALA A 158 16.20 -0.12 5.13
CA ALA A 158 15.53 1.13 4.79
C ALA A 158 16.47 2.33 4.89
N SER A 159 16.38 3.23 3.92
CA SER A 159 17.09 4.52 3.91
C SER A 159 16.59 5.41 5.04
N ALA A 160 17.48 5.79 5.95
CA ALA A 160 17.18 6.77 6.99
C ALA A 160 16.81 8.13 6.38
N ARG A 161 17.47 8.53 5.28
CA ARG A 161 17.15 9.76 4.55
C ARG A 161 15.70 9.76 4.09
N ALA A 162 15.28 8.71 3.40
CA ALA A 162 13.92 8.62 2.85
C ALA A 162 12.85 8.63 3.95
N LEU A 163 13.01 7.84 5.01
CA LEU A 163 12.07 7.80 6.13
C LEU A 163 12.02 9.15 6.88
N VAL A 164 13.17 9.79 7.10
CA VAL A 164 13.22 11.11 7.76
C VAL A 164 12.59 12.18 6.87
N GLU A 165 12.80 12.18 5.56
CA GLU A 165 12.14 13.09 4.62
C GLU A 165 10.63 12.93 4.66
N GLU A 166 10.14 11.69 4.63
CA GLU A 166 8.73 11.35 4.69
C GLU A 166 8.09 11.79 6.02
N TRP A 167 8.65 11.38 7.16
CA TRP A 167 8.07 11.65 8.48
C TRP A 167 8.18 13.12 8.92
N THR A 168 9.11 13.87 8.33
CA THR A 168 9.25 15.31 8.58
C THR A 168 8.55 16.18 7.55
N SER A 169 7.93 15.59 6.51
CA SER A 169 7.15 16.31 5.52
C SER A 169 5.86 16.88 6.13
N ASP A 170 5.34 17.94 5.53
CA ASP A 170 4.06 18.51 5.93
C ASP A 170 2.86 17.64 5.50
N VAL A 171 3.09 16.73 4.57
CA VAL A 171 2.04 15.84 4.02
C VAL A 171 1.59 14.82 5.06
N ILE A 172 2.52 14.18 5.80
CA ILE A 172 2.20 13.15 6.78
C ILE A 172 2.01 13.73 8.18
N GLY A 173 2.73 14.80 8.50
CA GLY A 173 2.78 15.34 9.86
C GLY A 173 1.69 16.34 10.23
N SER A 174 0.85 16.80 9.30
CA SER A 174 -0.04 17.94 9.51
C SER A 174 -1.54 17.60 9.54
N SER A 175 -1.94 16.43 9.08
CA SER A 175 -3.34 16.04 9.00
C SER A 175 -3.60 14.71 9.71
N PRO A 176 -4.73 14.58 10.44
CA PRO A 176 -5.12 13.33 11.06
C PRO A 176 -5.34 12.25 9.98
N GLN A 177 -5.20 10.99 10.39
CA GLN A 177 -5.60 9.87 9.54
C GLN A 177 -7.12 9.85 9.39
N ALA A 178 -7.58 9.58 8.18
CA ALA A 178 -9.00 9.45 7.90
C ALA A 178 -9.30 8.13 7.17
N ARG A 179 -10.56 7.75 7.08
CA ARG A 179 -10.99 6.58 6.31
C ARG A 179 -12.31 6.85 5.60
N PRO A 180 -12.58 6.24 4.43
CA PRO A 180 -13.89 6.28 3.81
C PRO A 180 -14.88 5.46 4.66
N ARG A 181 -15.95 6.09 5.14
CA ARG A 181 -16.97 5.43 5.97
C ARG A 181 -17.66 4.28 5.24
N GLU A 182 -17.90 4.45 3.97
CA GLU A 182 -18.58 3.49 3.10
C GLU A 182 -17.62 2.41 2.55
N GLY A 183 -16.30 2.56 2.77
CA GLY A 183 -15.26 1.68 2.27
C GLY A 183 -14.44 2.28 1.12
N TYR A 184 -13.21 1.81 1.00
CA TYR A 184 -12.28 2.34 -0.01
C TYR A 184 -12.67 2.00 -1.45
N ASP A 185 -13.51 0.97 -1.66
CA ASP A 185 -14.04 0.62 -2.98
C ASP A 185 -14.98 1.69 -3.57
N ALA A 186 -15.51 2.62 -2.75
CA ALA A 186 -16.22 3.81 -3.25
C ALA A 186 -15.33 4.63 -4.21
N LEU A 187 -14.03 4.72 -3.95
CA LEU A 187 -13.07 5.34 -4.86
C LEU A 187 -13.00 4.61 -6.20
N LEU A 188 -13.03 3.27 -6.18
CA LEU A 188 -13.03 2.48 -7.41
C LEU A 188 -14.31 2.70 -8.21
N ALA A 189 -15.46 2.86 -7.55
CA ALA A 189 -16.73 3.19 -8.21
C ALA A 189 -16.66 4.55 -8.91
N ALA A 190 -16.07 5.59 -8.28
CA ALA A 190 -15.85 6.88 -8.90
C ALA A 190 -14.92 6.79 -10.13
N LEU A 191 -13.84 6.02 -10.04
CA LEU A 191 -12.93 5.81 -11.16
C LEU A 191 -13.63 5.09 -12.32
N MET A 192 -14.39 4.03 -12.03
CA MET A 192 -15.13 3.28 -13.05
C MET A 192 -16.22 4.11 -13.72
N ALA A 193 -16.84 5.06 -13.00
CA ALA A 193 -17.83 5.97 -13.60
C ALA A 193 -17.24 6.85 -14.71
N ARG A 194 -15.92 7.17 -14.64
CA ARG A 194 -15.21 7.92 -15.70
C ARG A 194 -14.83 7.05 -16.91
N LEU A 195 -14.90 5.72 -16.77
CA LEU A 195 -14.45 4.75 -17.77
C LEU A 195 -15.61 4.21 -18.62
N GLN A 196 -16.63 5.01 -18.85
CA GLN A 196 -17.80 4.61 -19.65
C GLN A 196 -17.58 4.88 -21.14
N GLY A 197 -18.12 4.00 -21.99
CA GLY A 197 -18.15 4.19 -23.45
C GLY A 197 -17.29 3.19 -24.22
N GLU A 198 -17.30 3.32 -25.55
CA GLU A 198 -16.70 2.38 -26.50
C GLU A 198 -15.17 2.43 -26.59
N ARG A 199 -14.52 3.43 -25.93
CA ARG A 199 -13.06 3.60 -25.95
C ARG A 199 -12.34 2.72 -24.93
N LEU A 200 -13.06 2.12 -23.97
CA LEU A 200 -12.51 1.19 -23.00
C LEU A 200 -12.82 -0.26 -23.40
N ARG A 201 -11.78 -1.09 -23.35
CA ARG A 201 -11.89 -2.53 -23.25
C ARG A 201 -11.25 -2.99 -21.95
N LEU A 202 -12.04 -3.32 -20.93
CA LEU A 202 -11.56 -3.90 -19.67
C LEU A 202 -11.61 -5.44 -19.76
N LEU A 203 -10.47 -6.08 -19.49
CA LEU A 203 -10.35 -7.54 -19.40
C LEU A 203 -9.88 -7.90 -17.98
N LEU A 204 -10.78 -8.48 -17.19
CA LEU A 204 -10.47 -9.15 -15.93
C LEU A 204 -10.01 -10.58 -16.21
N GLU A 205 -9.32 -11.22 -15.28
CA GLU A 205 -8.73 -12.56 -15.45
C GLU A 205 -7.78 -12.64 -16.66
N ALA A 206 -7.18 -11.52 -17.02
CA ALA A 206 -6.19 -11.37 -18.08
C ALA A 206 -4.78 -11.29 -17.50
N THR A 207 -4.14 -12.42 -17.28
CA THR A 207 -2.79 -12.50 -16.73
C THR A 207 -1.76 -12.26 -17.83
N VAL A 208 -1.10 -11.11 -17.77
CA VAL A 208 0.00 -10.78 -18.68
C VAL A 208 1.24 -11.59 -18.29
N GLN A 209 1.87 -12.25 -19.25
CA GLN A 209 3.07 -13.07 -19.08
C GLN A 209 4.29 -12.48 -19.79
N SER A 210 4.06 -11.76 -20.89
CA SER A 210 5.16 -11.12 -21.63
C SER A 210 4.75 -9.80 -22.27
N VAL A 211 5.74 -8.90 -22.39
CA VAL A 211 5.67 -7.63 -23.11
C VAL A 211 6.84 -7.57 -24.07
N HIS A 212 6.58 -7.70 -25.37
CA HIS A 212 7.55 -7.46 -26.43
C HIS A 212 7.40 -6.03 -26.92
N TRP A 213 8.48 -5.27 -26.95
CA TRP A 213 8.39 -3.85 -27.25
C TRP A 213 9.57 -3.33 -28.09
N ALA A 214 9.29 -2.34 -28.89
CA ALA A 214 10.23 -1.49 -29.58
C ALA A 214 9.60 -0.11 -29.72
N ARG A 215 10.39 0.90 -30.03
CA ARG A 215 9.88 2.28 -30.14
C ARG A 215 8.59 2.35 -30.96
N GLY A 216 7.50 2.83 -30.36
CA GLY A 216 6.19 2.99 -30.96
C GLY A 216 5.42 1.68 -31.26
N SER A 217 5.86 0.55 -30.68
CA SER A 217 5.19 -0.75 -30.88
C SER A 217 5.31 -1.61 -29.63
N VAL A 218 4.18 -2.12 -29.12
CA VAL A 218 4.13 -3.05 -27.99
C VAL A 218 3.21 -4.22 -28.36
N GLU A 219 3.65 -5.43 -28.05
CA GLU A 219 2.83 -6.64 -28.07
C GLU A 219 2.80 -7.23 -26.64
N VAL A 220 1.61 -7.34 -26.08
CA VAL A 220 1.36 -7.92 -24.76
C VAL A 220 0.70 -9.27 -24.94
N ALA A 221 1.26 -10.33 -24.33
CA ALA A 221 0.71 -11.66 -24.42
C ALA A 221 0.61 -12.32 -23.03
N GLY A 222 -0.34 -13.26 -22.91
CA GLY A 222 -0.62 -13.95 -21.68
C GLY A 222 -1.84 -14.86 -21.80
N GLU A 223 -2.58 -15.02 -20.70
CA GLU A 223 -3.79 -15.82 -20.60
C GLU A 223 -5.00 -14.96 -20.19
N PHE A 224 -6.12 -15.13 -20.88
CA PHE A 224 -7.40 -14.51 -20.57
C PHE A 224 -8.44 -15.62 -20.39
N CYS A 225 -9.01 -15.75 -19.20
CA CYS A 225 -9.93 -16.82 -18.84
C CYS A 225 -9.39 -18.22 -19.21
N GLY A 226 -8.10 -18.47 -19.02
CA GLY A 226 -7.45 -19.73 -19.33
C GLY A 226 -7.09 -19.97 -20.81
N ALA A 227 -7.38 -19.02 -21.69
CA ALA A 227 -7.02 -19.09 -23.11
C ALA A 227 -5.89 -18.09 -23.45
N PRO A 228 -4.92 -18.43 -24.32
CA PRO A 228 -3.87 -17.52 -24.70
C PRO A 228 -4.42 -16.29 -25.45
N PHE A 229 -3.84 -15.13 -25.19
CA PHE A 229 -4.12 -13.90 -25.93
C PHE A 229 -2.83 -13.17 -26.31
N ALA A 230 -2.92 -12.35 -27.34
CA ALA A 230 -1.92 -11.35 -27.70
C ALA A 230 -2.63 -10.09 -28.19
N LEU A 231 -2.15 -8.91 -27.75
CA LEU A 231 -2.69 -7.59 -28.09
C LEU A 231 -1.57 -6.66 -28.49
N ARG A 232 -1.85 -5.77 -29.46
CA ARG A 232 -0.87 -4.80 -29.97
C ARG A 232 -1.35 -3.37 -29.81
N ALA A 233 -0.43 -2.50 -29.37
CA ALA A 233 -0.65 -1.06 -29.25
C ALA A 233 0.58 -0.27 -29.67
N ALA A 234 0.45 1.05 -29.72
CA ALA A 234 1.60 1.94 -29.90
C ALA A 234 2.40 2.07 -28.61
N ARG A 235 1.73 2.07 -27.47
CA ARG A 235 2.28 2.38 -26.14
C ARG A 235 1.66 1.45 -25.09
N ALA A 236 2.41 1.20 -24.02
CA ALA A 236 1.87 0.53 -22.85
C ALA A 236 2.19 1.31 -21.57
N LEU A 237 1.24 1.29 -20.62
CA LEU A 237 1.41 1.77 -19.27
C LEU A 237 1.52 0.57 -18.33
N ILE A 238 2.64 0.46 -17.63
CA ILE A 238 2.95 -0.59 -16.67
C ILE A 238 2.58 -0.07 -15.27
N THR A 239 1.56 -0.65 -14.65
CA THR A 239 1.13 -0.30 -13.29
C THR A 239 1.25 -1.46 -12.32
N LEU A 240 2.14 -2.40 -12.64
CA LEU A 240 2.42 -3.57 -11.83
C LEU A 240 3.04 -3.17 -10.47
N PRO A 241 2.68 -3.86 -9.38
CA PRO A 241 3.34 -3.69 -8.09
C PRO A 241 4.85 -3.92 -8.16
N LEU A 242 5.61 -3.19 -7.33
CA LEU A 242 7.07 -3.34 -7.26
C LEU A 242 7.49 -4.80 -7.06
N GLY A 243 6.86 -5.49 -6.10
CA GLY A 243 7.18 -6.88 -5.82
C GLY A 243 6.97 -7.83 -7.01
N VAL A 244 6.05 -7.50 -7.93
CA VAL A 244 5.85 -8.25 -9.19
C VAL A 244 6.96 -7.92 -10.19
N LEU A 245 7.34 -6.64 -10.32
CA LEU A 245 8.44 -6.22 -11.22
C LEU A 245 9.79 -6.77 -10.78
N GLN A 246 9.97 -7.07 -9.50
CA GLN A 246 11.19 -7.66 -8.94
C GLN A 246 11.27 -9.19 -9.07
N GLN A 247 10.19 -9.86 -9.53
CA GLN A 247 10.21 -11.31 -9.65
C GLN A 247 11.14 -11.78 -10.78
N PRO A 248 11.89 -12.88 -10.55
CA PRO A 248 12.65 -13.49 -11.62
C PRO A 248 11.74 -14.06 -12.71
N PRO A 249 12.19 -14.11 -13.95
CA PRO A 249 11.42 -14.71 -15.04
C PRO A 249 10.98 -16.14 -14.72
N GLY A 250 9.69 -16.44 -14.96
CA GLY A 250 9.08 -17.76 -14.68
C GLY A 250 8.47 -17.93 -13.30
N ALA A 251 8.67 -16.97 -12.37
CA ALA A 251 7.89 -16.95 -11.12
C ALA A 251 6.41 -16.66 -11.39
N ALA A 252 5.53 -17.21 -10.56
CA ALA A 252 4.10 -16.94 -10.67
C ALA A 252 3.81 -15.42 -10.59
N GLY A 253 3.08 -14.90 -11.58
CA GLY A 253 2.76 -13.47 -11.72
C GLY A 253 3.85 -12.61 -12.36
N ALA A 254 5.08 -13.14 -12.59
CA ALA A 254 6.15 -12.41 -13.24
C ALA A 254 5.82 -12.10 -14.70
N VAL A 255 6.22 -10.90 -15.16
CA VAL A 255 6.09 -10.46 -16.54
C VAL A 255 7.46 -10.38 -17.18
N ARG A 256 7.64 -11.07 -18.31
CA ARG A 256 8.87 -11.04 -19.08
C ARG A 256 8.85 -9.88 -20.09
N PHE A 257 9.81 -8.98 -19.99
CA PHE A 257 10.00 -7.90 -20.96
C PHE A 257 11.07 -8.26 -22.00
N SER A 258 10.81 -7.98 -23.27
CA SER A 258 11.75 -8.18 -24.38
C SER A 258 11.70 -6.97 -25.34
N PRO A 259 12.78 -6.16 -25.39
CA PRO A 259 14.01 -6.22 -24.58
C PRO A 259 13.78 -6.13 -23.08
N ALA A 260 14.74 -6.65 -22.29
CA ALA A 260 14.70 -6.53 -20.83
C ALA A 260 14.75 -5.06 -20.36
N LEU A 261 14.21 -4.78 -19.19
CA LEU A 261 14.19 -3.44 -18.60
C LEU A 261 15.52 -3.07 -17.91
N ALA A 262 16.66 -3.36 -18.54
CA ALA A 262 17.99 -3.20 -17.93
C ALA A 262 18.24 -1.79 -17.35
N THR A 263 17.68 -0.74 -17.96
CA THR A 263 17.78 0.64 -17.45
C THR A 263 16.99 0.88 -16.17
N LYS A 264 16.11 -0.06 -15.77
CA LYS A 264 15.34 -0.02 -14.52
C LYS A 264 15.96 -0.85 -13.40
N ASP A 265 16.98 -1.67 -13.67
CA ASP A 265 17.54 -2.59 -12.67
C ASP A 265 18.04 -1.86 -11.42
N ALA A 266 18.76 -0.74 -11.60
CA ALA A 266 19.22 0.07 -10.47
C ALA A 266 18.06 0.68 -9.66
N ALA A 267 17.00 1.13 -10.34
CA ALA A 267 15.81 1.66 -9.68
C ALA A 267 15.06 0.56 -8.92
N LEU A 268 14.89 -0.62 -9.51
CA LEU A 268 14.27 -1.77 -8.85
C LEU A 268 15.10 -2.23 -7.63
N ALA A 269 16.44 -2.22 -7.73
CA ALA A 269 17.32 -2.56 -6.61
C ALA A 269 17.32 -1.49 -5.50
N GLY A 270 17.06 -0.22 -5.83
CA GLY A 270 16.95 0.89 -4.88
C GLY A 270 15.65 0.95 -4.08
N LEU A 271 14.72 0.05 -4.37
CA LEU A 271 13.42 -0.07 -3.69
C LEU A 271 13.23 -1.48 -3.14
N ALA A 272 12.43 -1.61 -2.09
CA ALA A 272 11.98 -2.90 -1.60
C ALA A 272 10.46 -2.91 -1.39
N SER A 273 9.84 -4.07 -1.62
CA SER A 273 8.43 -4.29 -1.31
C SER A 273 8.30 -4.67 0.17
N GLY A 274 7.57 -3.87 0.92
CA GLY A 274 7.33 -4.09 2.33
C GLY A 274 6.38 -5.26 2.58
N SER A 275 6.60 -5.97 3.67
CA SER A 275 5.76 -7.10 4.08
C SER A 275 4.80 -6.68 5.17
N ILE A 276 3.54 -7.13 5.07
CA ILE A 276 2.54 -6.91 6.12
C ILE A 276 1.72 -8.16 6.38
N ILE A 277 1.23 -8.27 7.61
CA ILE A 277 0.05 -9.08 7.94
C ILE A 277 -1.02 -8.14 8.47
N LYS A 278 -2.15 -8.07 7.77
CA LYS A 278 -3.37 -7.40 8.20
C LYS A 278 -4.43 -8.46 8.46
N LEU A 279 -4.77 -8.65 9.73
CA LEU A 279 -5.76 -9.63 10.17
C LEU A 279 -6.92 -8.90 10.85
N LEU A 280 -8.11 -8.99 10.28
CA LEU A 280 -9.32 -8.43 10.89
C LEU A 280 -9.99 -9.52 11.71
N LEU A 281 -10.20 -9.26 13.00
CA LEU A 281 -10.81 -10.16 13.97
C LEU A 281 -12.21 -9.66 14.30
N ARG A 282 -13.23 -10.46 14.04
CA ARG A 282 -14.62 -10.18 14.39
C ARG A 282 -14.96 -10.89 15.70
N PHE A 283 -15.46 -10.15 16.66
CA PHE A 283 -15.86 -10.64 17.97
C PHE A 283 -17.37 -10.62 18.15
N ALA A 284 -17.87 -11.30 19.19
CA ALA A 284 -19.28 -11.24 19.59
C ALA A 284 -19.63 -9.85 20.13
N THR A 285 -18.70 -9.26 20.89
CA THR A 285 -18.86 -7.93 21.52
C THR A 285 -17.62 -7.08 21.31
N SER A 286 -17.75 -5.78 21.50
CA SER A 286 -16.60 -4.87 21.60
C SER A 286 -16.01 -4.96 23.02
N PHE A 287 -15.49 -6.13 23.39
CA PHE A 287 -15.05 -6.44 24.77
C PHE A 287 -14.08 -5.42 25.35
N TRP A 288 -13.27 -4.75 24.53
CA TRP A 288 -12.32 -3.71 24.98
C TRP A 288 -13.01 -2.44 25.47
N GLU A 289 -14.28 -2.23 25.18
CA GLU A 289 -15.02 -1.04 25.59
C GLU A 289 -15.45 -1.09 27.06
N THR A 290 -15.51 -2.27 27.70
CA THR A 290 -16.01 -2.45 29.04
C THR A 290 -14.98 -2.39 30.18
N PRO A 291 -13.71 -2.82 29.98
CA PRO A 291 -12.70 -2.82 31.04
C PRO A 291 -12.45 -1.42 31.62
N HIS A 292 -12.13 -1.39 32.92
CA HIS A 292 -11.80 -0.17 33.66
C HIS A 292 -12.83 0.95 33.50
N GLY A 293 -14.12 0.59 33.56
CA GLY A 293 -15.25 1.54 33.53
C GLY A 293 -15.41 2.22 32.15
N GLY A 294 -15.05 1.55 31.07
CA GLY A 294 -15.21 2.08 29.72
C GLY A 294 -14.06 2.97 29.23
N ARG A 295 -12.91 2.90 29.90
CA ARG A 295 -11.72 3.74 29.59
C ARG A 295 -11.26 3.64 28.15
N TYR A 296 -11.44 2.49 27.50
CA TYR A 296 -10.96 2.24 26.14
C TYR A 296 -12.05 2.31 25.08
N ARG A 297 -13.22 2.83 25.43
CA ARG A 297 -14.38 2.89 24.53
C ARG A 297 -14.10 3.66 23.23
N ASP A 298 -13.32 4.72 23.32
CA ASP A 298 -12.95 5.59 22.19
C ASP A 298 -11.48 5.37 21.75
N ALA A 299 -10.91 4.21 22.09
CA ALA A 299 -9.56 3.88 21.67
C ALA A 299 -9.49 3.69 20.14
N GLY A 300 -8.57 4.41 19.52
CA GLY A 300 -8.20 4.20 18.12
C GLY A 300 -7.23 3.03 18.01
N PHE A 301 -6.16 3.07 18.79
CA PHE A 301 -5.04 2.14 18.67
C PHE A 301 -4.60 1.55 20.00
N PHE A 302 -4.20 0.28 19.94
CA PHE A 302 -3.54 -0.43 21.05
C PHE A 302 -2.16 -0.92 20.59
N HIS A 303 -1.15 -0.76 21.45
CA HIS A 303 0.22 -1.16 21.19
C HIS A 303 0.75 -2.11 22.24
N VAL A 304 1.37 -3.19 21.78
CA VAL A 304 2.03 -4.21 22.62
C VAL A 304 3.39 -4.57 21.97
N PRO A 305 4.43 -3.73 22.16
CA PRO A 305 5.67 -3.75 21.37
C PRO A 305 6.35 -5.12 21.27
N ASP A 306 6.30 -5.91 22.34
CA ASP A 306 7.01 -7.19 22.46
C ASP A 306 6.17 -8.40 22.02
N ALA A 307 4.89 -8.19 21.69
CA ALA A 307 4.03 -9.28 21.23
C ALA A 307 4.19 -9.57 19.74
N PRO A 308 3.75 -10.75 19.28
CA PRO A 308 3.72 -11.11 17.87
C PRO A 308 3.03 -10.05 16.99
N PHE A 309 1.84 -9.59 17.36
CA PHE A 309 1.19 -8.43 16.77
C PHE A 309 1.39 -7.21 17.69
N ALA A 310 2.19 -6.26 17.22
CA ALA A 310 2.56 -5.10 18.04
C ALA A 310 1.51 -3.99 18.04
N THR A 311 0.59 -3.99 17.08
CA THR A 311 -0.40 -2.92 16.92
C THR A 311 -1.77 -3.52 16.59
N PHE A 312 -2.79 -2.96 17.24
CA PHE A 312 -4.18 -3.21 16.93
C PHE A 312 -4.90 -1.87 16.79
N TRP A 313 -5.94 -1.83 15.94
CA TRP A 313 -6.81 -0.67 15.90
C TRP A 313 -8.29 -1.07 15.80
N THR A 314 -9.13 -0.13 16.18
CA THR A 314 -10.58 -0.22 16.12
C THR A 314 -11.11 0.50 14.88
N PRO A 315 -12.35 0.28 14.48
CA PRO A 315 -12.99 1.09 13.44
C PRO A 315 -13.41 2.49 13.92
N ALA A 316 -13.12 2.89 15.16
CA ALA A 316 -13.56 4.17 15.73
C ALA A 316 -13.25 5.38 14.80
N PRO A 317 -14.18 6.35 14.71
CA PRO A 317 -15.38 6.55 15.55
C PRO A 317 -16.58 5.64 15.19
N ALA A 318 -16.52 4.88 14.09
CA ALA A 318 -17.53 3.85 13.83
C ALA A 318 -17.50 2.75 14.89
N ARG A 319 -18.66 2.16 15.20
CA ARG A 319 -18.79 1.13 16.23
C ARG A 319 -19.08 -0.23 15.60
N ALA A 320 -18.15 -1.14 15.79
CA ALA A 320 -18.32 -2.54 15.41
C ALA A 320 -17.41 -3.42 16.29
N PRO A 321 -17.79 -4.66 16.58
CA PRO A 321 -16.96 -5.60 17.33
C PRO A 321 -15.85 -6.19 16.42
N LEU A 322 -15.02 -5.30 15.91
CA LEU A 322 -13.94 -5.61 14.97
C LEU A 322 -12.63 -4.98 15.46
N LEU A 323 -11.57 -5.77 15.51
CA LEU A 323 -10.20 -5.29 15.72
C LEU A 323 -9.33 -5.70 14.54
N VAL A 324 -8.51 -4.79 14.08
CA VAL A 324 -7.47 -5.10 13.12
C VAL A 324 -6.16 -5.36 13.87
N ALA A 325 -5.59 -6.55 13.68
CA ALA A 325 -4.25 -6.89 14.13
C ALA A 325 -3.27 -6.63 13.00
N TRP A 326 -2.18 -5.94 13.30
CA TRP A 326 -1.22 -5.47 12.32
C TRP A 326 0.22 -5.83 12.69
N ALA A 327 0.93 -6.37 11.72
CA ALA A 327 2.36 -6.56 11.78
C ALA A 327 2.97 -6.15 10.43
N GLY A 328 4.07 -5.42 10.45
CA GLY A 328 4.79 -4.98 9.25
C GLY A 328 6.28 -5.33 9.30
N GLY A 329 6.96 -5.17 8.16
CA GLY A 329 8.39 -5.39 8.01
C GLY A 329 8.84 -6.81 8.35
N PRO A 330 10.04 -6.98 8.92
CA PRO A 330 10.59 -8.29 9.29
C PRO A 330 9.71 -9.08 10.27
N ARG A 331 8.90 -8.40 11.09
CA ARG A 331 7.95 -9.03 12.01
C ARG A 331 6.86 -9.79 11.24
N ALA A 332 6.32 -9.19 10.18
CA ALA A 332 5.32 -9.85 9.34
C ALA A 332 5.88 -11.14 8.70
N LEU A 333 7.11 -11.09 8.18
CA LEU A 333 7.77 -12.26 7.61
C LEU A 333 7.92 -13.38 8.63
N ARG A 334 8.42 -13.09 9.84
CA ARG A 334 8.54 -14.09 10.92
C ARG A 334 7.20 -14.67 11.38
N LEU A 335 6.12 -13.89 11.29
CA LEU A 335 4.78 -14.37 11.64
C LEU A 335 4.19 -15.29 10.58
N ALA A 336 4.45 -15.02 9.30
CA ALA A 336 3.95 -15.78 8.16
C ALA A 336 4.74 -17.07 7.92
N ASP A 337 6.02 -17.12 8.30
CA ASP A 337 6.94 -18.22 7.99
C ASP A 337 6.37 -19.57 8.41
N GLY A 338 6.00 -20.41 7.44
CA GLY A 338 5.39 -21.72 7.62
C GLY A 338 4.07 -21.73 8.41
N ALA A 339 3.45 -20.58 8.65
CA ALA A 339 2.26 -20.46 9.49
C ALA A 339 0.96 -20.56 8.69
N SER A 340 0.06 -21.43 9.09
CA SER A 340 -1.32 -21.41 8.59
C SER A 340 -2.09 -20.19 9.10
N PRO A 341 -3.16 -19.73 8.41
CA PRO A 341 -4.00 -18.62 8.88
C PRO A 341 -4.49 -18.81 10.32
N GLY A 342 -4.87 -20.03 10.72
CA GLY A 342 -5.28 -20.31 12.10
C GLY A 342 -4.15 -20.15 13.12
N GLN A 343 -2.89 -20.38 12.75
CA GLN A 343 -1.73 -20.11 13.62
C GLN A 343 -1.49 -18.61 13.77
N ILE A 344 -1.65 -17.84 12.68
CA ILE A 344 -1.57 -16.38 12.69
C ILE A 344 -2.66 -15.80 13.62
N VAL A 345 -3.89 -16.30 13.52
CA VAL A 345 -5.00 -15.91 14.41
C VAL A 345 -4.66 -16.18 15.87
N ARG A 346 -4.17 -17.37 16.21
CA ARG A 346 -3.76 -17.69 17.60
C ARG A 346 -2.70 -16.74 18.15
N LYS A 347 -1.70 -16.35 17.31
CA LYS A 347 -0.67 -15.37 17.70
C LYS A 347 -1.29 -13.98 17.95
N ALA A 348 -2.31 -13.59 17.19
CA ALA A 348 -3.03 -12.32 17.40
C ALA A 348 -3.85 -12.35 18.69
N LEU A 349 -4.57 -13.45 18.96
CA LEU A 349 -5.32 -13.62 20.21
C LEU A 349 -4.40 -13.60 21.44
N ALA A 350 -3.24 -14.27 21.38
CA ALA A 350 -2.25 -14.23 22.46
C ALA A 350 -1.72 -12.77 22.69
N SER A 351 -1.60 -11.98 21.64
CA SER A 351 -1.22 -10.57 21.77
C SER A 351 -2.33 -9.72 22.42
N LEU A 352 -3.60 -10.02 22.12
CA LEU A 352 -4.75 -9.38 22.78
C LEU A 352 -4.87 -9.80 24.26
N GLU A 353 -4.61 -11.06 24.59
CA GLU A 353 -4.55 -11.52 25.99
C GLU A 353 -3.45 -10.81 26.78
N ALA A 354 -2.31 -10.53 26.16
CA ALA A 354 -1.26 -9.73 26.78
C ALA A 354 -1.69 -8.27 27.04
N LEU A 355 -2.55 -7.70 26.17
CA LEU A 355 -3.09 -6.34 26.34
C LEU A 355 -4.16 -6.24 27.43
N PHE A 356 -5.12 -7.15 27.42
CA PHE A 356 -6.36 -7.02 28.19
C PHE A 356 -6.47 -7.98 29.39
N GLY A 357 -5.52 -8.90 29.55
CA GLY A 357 -5.54 -9.93 30.59
C GLY A 357 -6.23 -11.22 30.13
N LYS A 358 -5.91 -12.31 30.83
CA LYS A 358 -6.46 -13.65 30.52
C LYS A 358 -7.84 -13.88 31.11
N GLU A 359 -8.29 -12.99 31.99
CA GLU A 359 -9.62 -13.06 32.60
C GLU A 359 -10.74 -12.83 31.59
N LEU A 360 -10.45 -12.10 30.52
CA LEU A 360 -11.32 -11.95 29.37
C LEU A 360 -11.04 -13.14 28.46
N ASP A 361 -11.92 -14.11 28.40
CA ASP A 361 -11.79 -15.27 27.50
C ASP A 361 -11.99 -14.81 26.03
N ILE A 362 -11.00 -14.04 25.52
CA ILE A 362 -11.05 -13.37 24.22
C ILE A 362 -11.23 -14.39 23.09
N ALA A 363 -10.68 -15.58 23.25
CA ALA A 363 -10.79 -16.64 22.26
C ALA A 363 -12.25 -17.11 22.07
N CYS A 364 -13.03 -17.16 23.14
CA CYS A 364 -14.46 -17.49 23.07
C CYS A 364 -15.31 -16.38 22.45
N GLU A 365 -14.85 -15.13 22.50
CA GLU A 365 -15.52 -14.00 21.85
C GLU A 365 -15.32 -13.98 20.32
N LEU A 366 -14.31 -14.68 19.78
CA LEU A 366 -13.99 -14.66 18.36
C LEU A 366 -15.08 -15.38 17.54
N GLN A 367 -15.73 -14.64 16.64
CA GLN A 367 -16.74 -15.15 15.71
C GLN A 367 -16.18 -15.47 14.31
N GLY A 368 -15.06 -14.84 13.92
CA GLY A 368 -14.47 -15.03 12.64
C GLY A 368 -13.28 -14.11 12.38
N TYR A 369 -12.62 -14.33 11.27
CA TYR A 369 -11.50 -13.50 10.85
C TYR A 369 -11.47 -13.34 9.33
N TYR A 370 -10.78 -12.27 8.87
CA TYR A 370 -10.55 -11.99 7.47
C TYR A 370 -9.06 -11.70 7.28
N TYR A 371 -8.47 -12.40 6.33
CA TYR A 371 -7.04 -12.36 6.04
C TYR A 371 -6.78 -12.56 4.56
N HIS A 372 -5.81 -11.85 4.02
CA HIS A 372 -5.23 -12.10 2.70
C HIS A 372 -3.72 -11.97 2.79
N ASP A 373 -3.02 -12.93 2.21
CA ASP A 373 -1.56 -12.93 2.17
C ASP A 373 -1.07 -12.16 0.95
N TRP A 374 -0.74 -10.89 1.18
CA TRP A 374 -0.24 -10.03 0.12
C TRP A 374 1.17 -10.40 -0.37
N GLN A 375 1.99 -11.11 0.42
CA GLN A 375 3.31 -11.58 0.05
C GLN A 375 3.24 -12.79 -0.88
N GLU A 376 2.37 -13.73 -0.57
CA GLU A 376 2.16 -14.94 -1.38
C GLU A 376 1.28 -14.68 -2.60
N ASP A 377 0.49 -13.60 -2.61
CA ASP A 377 -0.32 -13.21 -3.76
C ASP A 377 0.58 -12.90 -4.97
N PRO A 378 0.50 -13.70 -6.06
CA PRO A 378 1.40 -13.58 -7.21
C PRO A 378 1.27 -12.24 -7.94
N PHE A 379 0.16 -11.53 -7.75
CA PHE A 379 -0.12 -10.25 -8.40
C PHE A 379 0.09 -9.04 -7.47
N ALA A 380 0.66 -9.25 -6.28
CA ALA A 380 1.04 -8.19 -5.36
C ALA A 380 2.49 -8.30 -4.89
N ARG A 381 2.89 -9.48 -4.38
CA ARG A 381 4.24 -9.78 -3.87
C ARG A 381 4.71 -8.77 -2.81
N GLY A 382 3.80 -8.41 -1.91
CA GLY A 382 4.02 -7.47 -0.81
C GLY A 382 2.96 -6.39 -0.71
N ALA A 383 3.14 -5.48 0.25
CA ALA A 383 2.16 -4.43 0.56
C ALA A 383 2.43 -3.15 -0.25
N TYR A 384 3.48 -2.44 0.06
CA TYR A 384 3.89 -1.19 -0.60
C TYR A 384 5.40 -1.01 -0.52
N SER A 385 5.91 -0.05 -1.31
CA SER A 385 7.35 0.12 -1.49
C SER A 385 7.95 1.04 -0.44
N TYR A 386 9.19 0.74 -0.05
CA TYR A 386 10.06 1.66 0.68
C TYR A 386 11.43 1.78 0.00
N VAL A 387 12.13 2.88 0.26
CA VAL A 387 13.45 3.16 -0.31
C VAL A 387 14.53 2.49 0.55
N VAL A 388 15.48 1.78 -0.08
CA VAL A 388 16.64 1.23 0.60
C VAL A 388 17.83 2.21 0.55
N VAL A 389 18.85 2.00 1.36
CA VAL A 389 20.06 2.84 1.33
C VAL A 389 20.64 2.90 -0.09
N GLY A 390 20.93 4.11 -0.56
CA GLY A 390 21.40 4.38 -1.92
C GLY A 390 20.30 4.50 -2.98
N GLY A 391 19.02 4.29 -2.62
CA GLY A 391 17.88 4.33 -3.54
C GLY A 391 17.14 5.67 -3.64
N SER A 392 17.73 6.79 -3.20
CA SER A 392 17.03 8.09 -3.15
C SER A 392 16.36 8.52 -4.46
N GLU A 393 16.98 8.19 -5.61
CA GLU A 393 16.45 8.52 -6.94
C GLU A 393 15.62 7.39 -7.56
N ALA A 394 15.46 6.26 -6.87
CA ALA A 394 14.91 5.04 -7.44
C ALA A 394 13.45 5.20 -7.90
N ARG A 395 12.61 5.89 -7.14
CA ARG A 395 11.21 6.16 -7.51
C ARG A 395 11.12 7.00 -8.79
N ALA A 396 11.91 8.07 -8.88
CA ALA A 396 11.97 8.93 -10.05
C ALA A 396 12.53 8.20 -11.27
N ALA A 397 13.58 7.39 -11.09
CA ALA A 397 14.17 6.59 -12.16
C ALA A 397 13.22 5.48 -12.65
N LEU A 398 12.47 4.84 -11.73
CA LEU A 398 11.45 3.86 -12.11
C LEU A 398 10.31 4.50 -12.91
N ALA A 399 9.93 5.73 -12.58
CA ALA A 399 8.88 6.49 -13.24
C ALA A 399 9.22 6.88 -14.69
N GLN A 400 10.51 7.03 -15.05
CA GLN A 400 10.91 7.51 -16.38
C GLN A 400 10.38 6.61 -17.50
N PRO A 401 9.80 7.16 -18.56
CA PRO A 401 9.41 6.40 -19.74
C PRO A 401 10.59 5.76 -20.47
N LEU A 402 10.34 4.69 -21.19
CA LEU A 402 11.30 4.06 -22.09
C LEU A 402 10.88 4.29 -23.55
N GLU A 403 11.71 5.02 -24.30
CA GLU A 403 11.57 5.30 -25.75
C GLU A 403 10.18 5.80 -26.15
N ASP A 404 9.52 6.61 -25.32
CA ASP A 404 8.14 7.07 -25.52
C ASP A 404 7.14 5.93 -25.82
N THR A 405 7.44 4.74 -25.34
CA THR A 405 6.69 3.50 -25.66
C THR A 405 6.22 2.78 -24.41
N LEU A 406 7.09 2.55 -23.43
CA LEU A 406 6.71 2.01 -22.13
C LEU A 406 6.69 3.13 -21.09
N PHE A 407 5.59 3.24 -20.38
CA PHE A 407 5.37 4.19 -19.30
C PHE A 407 5.13 3.45 -18.00
N PHE A 408 5.43 4.07 -16.87
CA PHE A 408 5.37 3.43 -15.56
C PHE A 408 4.59 4.28 -14.57
N ALA A 409 3.63 3.67 -13.87
CA ALA A 409 2.88 4.27 -12.77
C ALA A 409 2.65 3.24 -11.66
N GLY A 410 2.16 3.69 -10.54
CA GLY A 410 1.97 2.92 -9.31
C GLY A 410 2.64 3.64 -8.14
N GLU A 411 2.31 3.26 -6.90
CA GLU A 411 2.83 3.91 -5.69
C GLU A 411 4.37 3.92 -5.63
N ALA A 412 5.03 2.92 -6.21
CA ALA A 412 6.49 2.83 -6.24
C ALA A 412 7.16 3.86 -7.18
N THR A 413 6.39 4.57 -8.01
CA THR A 413 6.87 5.60 -8.96
C THR A 413 6.48 7.02 -8.53
N ASP A 414 5.88 7.16 -7.36
CA ASP A 414 5.53 8.46 -6.78
C ASP A 414 6.62 8.93 -5.81
N GLY A 415 6.83 10.24 -5.74
CA GLY A 415 7.84 10.85 -4.85
C GLY A 415 7.45 10.84 -3.37
N GLN A 416 6.20 10.52 -3.06
CA GLN A 416 5.68 10.42 -1.71
C GLN A 416 5.58 8.96 -1.25
N ALA A 417 5.05 8.72 -0.07
CA ALA A 417 4.89 7.39 0.52
C ALA A 417 4.08 6.42 -0.36
N GLY A 418 4.20 5.13 -0.08
CA GLY A 418 3.48 4.03 -0.71
C GLY A 418 1.98 4.05 -0.45
N THR A 419 1.26 5.06 -0.93
CA THR A 419 -0.16 5.33 -0.65
C THR A 419 -1.05 5.18 -1.89
N VAL A 420 -2.37 5.10 -1.67
CA VAL A 420 -3.36 5.17 -2.76
C VAL A 420 -3.28 6.51 -3.46
N THR A 421 -3.09 7.62 -2.72
CA THR A 421 -2.93 8.97 -3.28
C THR A 421 -1.73 9.03 -4.22
N GLY A 422 -0.57 8.49 -3.82
CA GLY A 422 0.62 8.41 -4.67
C GLY A 422 0.38 7.57 -5.92
N ALA A 423 -0.34 6.44 -5.79
CA ALA A 423 -0.71 5.65 -6.96
C ALA A 423 -1.58 6.44 -7.95
N LEU A 424 -2.58 7.18 -7.47
CA LEU A 424 -3.43 8.03 -8.31
C LEU A 424 -2.62 9.14 -8.99
N GLN A 425 -1.79 9.86 -8.24
CA GLN A 425 -0.93 10.94 -8.77
C GLN A 425 0.01 10.42 -9.84
N SER A 426 0.63 9.26 -9.62
CA SER A 426 1.50 8.62 -10.60
C SER A 426 0.76 8.23 -11.89
N GLY A 427 -0.50 7.78 -11.78
CA GLY A 427 -1.35 7.46 -12.92
C GLY A 427 -1.67 8.69 -13.78
N VAL A 428 -2.05 9.80 -13.14
CA VAL A 428 -2.29 11.08 -13.83
C VAL A 428 -1.02 11.60 -14.49
N ARG A 429 0.14 11.54 -13.79
CA ARG A 429 1.45 11.92 -14.34
C ARG A 429 1.76 11.11 -15.60
N ALA A 430 1.68 9.79 -15.51
CA ALA A 430 2.02 8.91 -16.64
C ALA A 430 1.09 9.10 -17.85
N ALA A 431 -0.22 9.29 -17.62
CA ALA A 431 -1.15 9.61 -18.71
C ALA A 431 -0.79 10.93 -19.40
N ARG A 432 -0.47 11.99 -18.64
CA ARG A 432 -0.01 13.27 -19.21
C ARG A 432 1.30 13.14 -19.97
N GLU A 433 2.25 12.35 -19.47
CA GLU A 433 3.48 12.02 -20.18
C GLU A 433 3.20 11.32 -21.52
N MET A 434 2.23 10.42 -21.56
CA MET A 434 1.83 9.73 -22.79
C MET A 434 1.19 10.67 -23.81
N LEU A 435 0.41 11.64 -23.35
CA LEU A 435 -0.31 12.61 -24.20
C LEU A 435 0.58 13.76 -24.67
N ALA A 436 1.73 13.98 -24.06
CA ALA A 436 2.66 15.04 -24.45
C ALA A 436 3.23 14.78 -25.86
N PRO A 437 3.37 15.81 -26.71
CA PRO A 437 3.96 15.66 -28.04
C PRO A 437 5.36 15.06 -27.97
N ALA A 438 5.66 14.10 -28.84
CA ALA A 438 7.00 13.55 -29.00
C ALA A 438 7.97 14.67 -29.36
N GLY A 439 8.90 15.03 -28.47
CA GLY A 439 9.88 16.11 -28.65
C GLY A 439 9.80 17.27 -27.65
N GLY A 440 8.81 17.32 -26.79
CA GLY A 440 8.67 18.36 -25.75
C GLY A 440 9.34 18.05 -24.41
N ARG A 441 10.02 16.92 -24.30
CA ARG A 441 10.70 16.48 -23.07
C ARG A 441 12.20 16.79 -23.17
N ARG A 442 12.64 17.85 -22.51
CA ARG A 442 14.05 18.14 -22.23
C ARG A 442 14.32 18.00 -20.74
#